data_8b68320f4bb427cab5280ed2ef005fa8
#
_entry.id   8b68320f4bb427cab5280ed2ef005fa8
#
_cell.length_a   1.000
_cell.length_b   1.000
_cell.length_c   1.000
_cell.angle_alpha   90.00
_cell.angle_beta   90.00
_cell.angle_gamma   90.00
#
_symmetry.space_group_name_H-M   'P 1'
#
loop_
_entity.id
_entity.type
_entity.pdbx_description
1 polymer ?
#
loop_
_entity_poly.entity_id
_entity_poly.type
_entity_poly.pdbx_seq_one_letter_code
_entity_poly.pdbx_strand_id
1 'polypeptide(L)'
;MSRVDIHDIAAQRLQAINQRYSARRRRLVEALEKAPHPLVATDIVSLDEELPQSSVYRNLSVLESAGVVVKVLTNGDRAAFELAEELKGHHHHLVCVQCGLVLDIEIPAKVEQLLDSGVSSVVQGAGFTLLGHRLDLMGRCFECQSSVVGL
;
A
#
# COMPACT_ATOMS: atom_id res chain seq x y z
N MET A 1 24.39 -6.59 6.91
CA MET A 1 23.85 -5.90 5.72
C MET A 1 23.27 -4.57 6.17
N SER A 2 23.76 -3.48 5.61
CA SER A 2 23.24 -2.15 5.90
C SER A 2 21.77 -2.10 5.48
N ARG A 3 20.87 -1.77 6.40
CA ARG A 3 19.47 -1.50 6.11
C ARG A 3 19.47 -0.29 5.18
N VAL A 4 19.13 -0.49 3.92
CA VAL A 4 19.02 0.64 2.98
C VAL A 4 17.98 1.58 3.54
N ASP A 5 18.34 2.84 3.71
CA ASP A 5 17.42 3.84 4.25
C ASP A 5 16.30 4.06 3.22
N ILE A 6 15.05 3.91 3.65
CA ILE A 6 13.88 4.13 2.79
C ILE A 6 13.87 5.53 2.21
N HIS A 7 14.43 6.50 2.92
CA HIS A 7 14.53 7.88 2.47
C HIS A 7 15.52 8.04 1.32
N ASP A 8 16.61 7.28 1.30
CA ASP A 8 17.56 7.29 0.20
C ASP A 8 16.93 6.72 -1.07
N ILE A 9 16.18 5.61 -0.95
CA ILE A 9 15.43 5.04 -2.08
C ILE A 9 14.37 6.02 -2.59
N ALA A 10 13.60 6.63 -1.68
CA ALA A 10 12.58 7.60 -2.03
C ALA A 10 13.17 8.81 -2.75
N ALA A 11 14.33 9.32 -2.27
CA ALA A 11 15.03 10.42 -2.90
C ALA A 11 15.50 10.07 -4.33
N GLN A 12 16.11 8.89 -4.51
CA GLN A 12 16.55 8.41 -5.82
C GLN A 12 15.39 8.25 -6.81
N ARG A 13 14.29 7.63 -6.38
CA ARG A 13 13.10 7.42 -7.22
C ARG A 13 12.45 8.74 -7.64
N LEU A 14 12.36 9.70 -6.73
CA LEU A 14 11.86 11.04 -7.05
C LEU A 14 12.79 11.80 -8.00
N GLN A 15 14.10 11.71 -7.79
CA GLN A 15 15.08 12.32 -8.68
C GLN A 15 14.97 11.76 -10.11
N ALA A 16 14.71 10.48 -10.27
CA ALA A 16 14.53 9.84 -11.58
C ALA A 16 13.37 10.42 -12.40
N ILE A 17 12.37 11.02 -11.72
CA ILE A 17 11.24 11.72 -12.36
C ILE A 17 11.34 13.24 -12.22
N ASN A 18 12.54 13.77 -11.97
CA ASN A 18 12.81 15.21 -11.80
C ASN A 18 12.00 15.88 -10.67
N GLN A 19 11.75 15.14 -9.61
CA GLN A 19 11.05 15.60 -8.42
C GLN A 19 11.98 15.68 -7.21
N ARG A 20 11.81 16.71 -6.37
CA ARG A 20 12.59 16.86 -5.15
C ARG A 20 11.97 16.05 -4.01
N TYR A 21 12.81 15.41 -3.20
CA TYR A 21 12.38 14.83 -1.92
C TYR A 21 12.29 15.94 -0.86
N SER A 22 11.16 16.64 -0.85
CA SER A 22 10.90 17.77 0.07
C SER A 22 10.60 17.28 1.49
N ALA A 23 10.70 18.18 2.48
CA ALA A 23 10.34 17.89 3.86
C ALA A 23 8.90 17.37 4.00
N ARG A 24 7.95 17.90 3.23
CA ARG A 24 6.55 17.41 3.22
C ARG A 24 6.43 15.97 2.73
N ARG A 25 7.14 15.60 1.67
CA ARG A 25 7.15 14.22 1.15
C ARG A 25 7.82 13.28 2.13
N ARG A 26 8.88 13.72 2.79
CA ARG A 26 9.54 12.96 3.85
C ARG A 26 8.58 12.63 4.99
N ARG A 27 7.82 13.62 5.47
CA ARG A 27 6.80 13.43 6.51
C ARG A 27 5.72 12.42 6.09
N LEU A 28 5.29 12.42 4.83
CA LEU A 28 4.35 11.42 4.31
C LEU A 28 4.94 10.02 4.31
N VAL A 29 6.18 9.87 3.86
CA VAL A 29 6.89 8.58 3.87
C VAL A 29 7.04 8.08 5.31
N GLU A 30 7.42 8.92 6.26
CA GLU A 30 7.53 8.58 7.68
C GLU A 30 6.19 8.18 8.31
N ALA A 31 5.10 8.85 7.94
CA ALA A 31 3.76 8.49 8.39
C ALA A 31 3.34 7.11 7.89
N LEU A 32 3.58 6.83 6.60
CA LEU A 32 3.26 5.54 5.99
C LEU A 32 4.17 4.41 6.48
N GLU A 33 5.44 4.70 6.79
CA GLU A 33 6.37 3.72 7.38
C GLU A 33 5.91 3.25 8.76
N LYS A 34 5.44 4.17 9.58
CA LYS A 34 4.98 3.90 10.94
C LYS A 34 3.57 3.29 11.00
N ALA A 35 2.83 3.38 9.92
CA ALA A 35 1.45 2.91 9.88
C ALA A 35 1.41 1.37 9.90
N PRO A 36 0.56 0.77 10.76
CA PRO A 36 0.38 -0.68 10.82
C PRO A 36 -0.44 -1.25 9.66
N HIS A 37 -1.06 -0.38 8.86
CA HIS A 37 -1.91 -0.70 7.71
C HIS A 37 -1.94 0.48 6.73
N PRO A 38 -2.40 0.29 5.49
CA PRO A 38 -2.56 1.39 4.55
C PRO A 38 -3.46 2.50 5.09
N LEU A 39 -3.10 3.76 4.85
CA LEU A 39 -3.81 4.94 5.34
C LEU A 39 -4.59 5.61 4.22
N VAL A 40 -5.82 6.03 4.49
CA VAL A 40 -6.53 6.95 3.61
C VAL A 40 -5.99 8.38 3.80
N ALA A 41 -6.09 9.21 2.76
CA ALA A 41 -5.49 10.55 2.79
C ALA A 41 -6.02 11.42 3.95
N THR A 42 -7.27 11.24 4.36
CA THR A 42 -7.86 11.94 5.51
C THR A 42 -7.20 11.59 6.84
N ASP A 43 -6.79 10.33 7.01
CA ASP A 43 -6.08 9.88 8.21
C ASP A 43 -4.68 10.49 8.26
N ILE A 44 -4.00 10.56 7.09
CA ILE A 44 -2.68 11.20 6.99
C ILE A 44 -2.78 12.69 7.36
N VAL A 45 -3.81 13.40 6.89
CA VAL A 45 -4.06 14.80 7.27
C VAL A 45 -4.27 14.93 8.77
N SER A 46 -4.98 13.98 9.39
CA SER A 46 -5.23 13.98 10.85
C SER A 46 -3.97 13.72 11.67
N LEU A 47 -2.98 13.02 11.10
CA LEU A 47 -1.70 12.76 11.77
C LEU A 47 -0.76 13.96 11.75
N ASP A 48 -0.97 14.91 10.86
CA ASP A 48 -0.09 16.05 10.64
C ASP A 48 -0.89 17.30 10.24
N GLU A 49 -1.30 18.07 11.24
CA GLU A 49 -2.09 19.30 11.05
C GLU A 49 -1.36 20.39 10.25
N GLU A 50 -0.04 20.31 10.12
CA GLU A 50 0.74 21.25 9.29
C GLU A 50 0.68 20.93 7.79
N LEU A 51 0.09 19.79 7.41
CA LEU A 51 -0.08 19.39 6.01
C LEU A 51 -1.50 19.70 5.53
N PRO A 52 -1.71 20.75 4.73
CA PRO A 52 -3.02 21.00 4.11
C PRO A 52 -3.46 19.80 3.27
N GLN A 53 -4.75 19.47 3.33
CA GLN A 53 -5.32 18.32 2.62
C GLN A 53 -4.97 18.29 1.12
N SER A 54 -5.05 19.44 0.44
CA SER A 54 -4.66 19.55 -0.98
C SER A 54 -3.19 19.23 -1.22
N SER A 55 -2.32 19.57 -0.26
CA SER A 55 -0.89 19.25 -0.32
C SER A 55 -0.65 17.76 -0.14
N VAL A 56 -1.40 17.07 0.75
CA VAL A 56 -1.30 15.62 0.97
C VAL A 56 -1.62 14.87 -0.33
N TYR A 57 -2.76 15.12 -0.95
CA TYR A 57 -3.15 14.46 -2.20
C TYR A 57 -2.14 14.68 -3.33
N ARG A 58 -1.67 15.92 -3.51
CA ARG A 58 -0.67 16.24 -4.54
C ARG A 58 0.64 15.49 -4.31
N ASN A 59 1.12 15.46 -3.08
CA ASN A 59 2.40 14.81 -2.77
C ASN A 59 2.26 13.28 -2.82
N LEU A 60 1.15 12.70 -2.40
CA LEU A 60 0.87 11.26 -2.57
C LEU A 60 0.89 10.87 -4.05
N SER A 61 0.26 11.67 -4.93
CA SER A 61 0.26 11.43 -6.37
C SER A 61 1.67 11.45 -6.97
N VAL A 62 2.53 12.36 -6.51
CA VAL A 62 3.95 12.41 -6.95
C VAL A 62 4.73 11.21 -6.42
N LEU A 63 4.54 10.84 -5.15
CA LEU A 63 5.18 9.66 -4.55
C LEU A 63 4.74 8.36 -5.25
N GLU A 64 3.47 8.28 -5.64
CA GLU A 64 2.94 7.16 -6.43
C GLU A 64 3.58 7.10 -7.82
N SER A 65 3.67 8.23 -8.53
CA SER A 65 4.33 8.33 -9.84
C SER A 65 5.82 7.97 -9.77
N ALA A 66 6.46 8.20 -8.65
CA ALA A 66 7.86 7.80 -8.40
C ALA A 66 8.00 6.33 -7.99
N GLY A 67 6.90 5.60 -7.76
CA GLY A 67 6.92 4.23 -7.27
C GLY A 67 7.33 4.08 -5.80
N VAL A 68 7.28 5.17 -5.02
CA VAL A 68 7.57 5.16 -3.57
C VAL A 68 6.35 4.70 -2.78
N VAL A 69 5.17 5.08 -3.25
CA VAL A 69 3.87 4.81 -2.63
C VAL A 69 3.00 4.05 -3.63
N VAL A 70 2.17 3.15 -3.14
CA VAL A 70 1.16 2.45 -3.92
C VAL A 70 -0.22 2.69 -3.35
N LYS A 71 -1.22 2.62 -4.22
CA LYS A 71 -2.63 2.64 -3.83
C LYS A 71 -3.13 1.23 -3.55
N VAL A 72 -3.83 1.09 -2.44
CA VAL A 72 -4.67 -0.07 -2.15
C VAL A 72 -6.11 0.34 -2.43
N LEU A 73 -6.75 -0.33 -3.38
CA LEU A 73 -8.14 -0.04 -3.71
C LEU A 73 -9.03 -0.60 -2.60
N THR A 74 -9.81 0.29 -2.02
CA THR A 74 -10.86 -0.07 -1.07
C THR A 74 -12.22 -0.01 -1.76
N ASN A 75 -13.27 -0.39 -1.06
CA ASN A 75 -14.62 -0.28 -1.59
C ASN A 75 -15.02 1.21 -1.78
N GLY A 76 -15.52 1.55 -2.96
CA GLY A 76 -15.88 2.92 -3.33
C GLY A 76 -14.69 3.76 -3.83
N ASP A 77 -14.86 5.08 -3.85
CA ASP A 77 -13.85 6.02 -4.36
C ASP A 77 -12.70 6.32 -3.38
N ARG A 78 -12.60 5.56 -2.30
CA ARG A 78 -11.56 5.75 -1.29
C ARG A 78 -10.34 4.90 -1.61
N ALA A 79 -9.22 5.55 -1.83
CA ALA A 79 -7.92 4.90 -1.93
C ALA A 79 -7.18 5.00 -0.59
N ALA A 80 -6.64 3.88 -0.12
CA ALA A 80 -5.63 3.86 0.92
C ALA A 80 -4.24 3.85 0.28
N PHE A 81 -3.25 4.32 1.01
CA PHE A 81 -1.87 4.46 0.53
C PHE A 81 -0.92 3.75 1.49
N GLU A 82 0.09 3.14 0.94
CA GLU A 82 1.18 2.53 1.67
C GLU A 82 2.49 2.67 0.91
N LEU A 83 3.62 2.36 1.55
CA LEU A 83 4.90 2.28 0.86
C LEU A 83 4.91 1.10 -0.11
N ALA A 84 5.61 1.25 -1.22
CA ALA A 84 5.82 0.18 -2.18
C ALA A 84 6.48 -1.04 -1.51
N GLU A 85 6.18 -2.23 -2.02
CA GLU A 85 6.62 -3.51 -1.44
C GLU A 85 8.12 -3.58 -1.20
N GLU A 86 8.93 -3.04 -2.11
CA GLU A 86 10.39 -3.01 -1.97
C GLU A 86 10.87 -2.17 -0.78
N LEU A 87 10.02 -1.28 -0.26
CA LEU A 87 10.30 -0.46 0.91
C LEU A 87 9.68 -1.02 2.20
N LYS A 88 8.54 -1.68 2.09
CA LYS A 88 7.77 -2.20 3.24
C LYS A 88 7.99 -3.69 3.48
N GLY A 89 8.26 -4.46 2.42
CA GLY A 89 8.30 -5.92 2.42
C GLY A 89 7.03 -6.55 1.85
N HIS A 90 7.13 -7.81 1.45
CA HIS A 90 6.02 -8.55 0.87
C HIS A 90 4.93 -8.83 1.91
N HIS A 91 3.71 -8.48 1.60
CA HIS A 91 2.53 -8.71 2.42
C HIS A 91 1.26 -8.68 1.56
N HIS A 92 0.15 -9.04 2.15
CA HIS A 92 -1.16 -9.08 1.52
C HIS A 92 -2.18 -8.27 2.33
N HIS A 93 -3.38 -8.10 1.81
CA HIS A 93 -4.41 -7.32 2.47
C HIS A 93 -5.71 -8.11 2.68
N LEU A 94 -6.37 -7.82 3.81
CA LEU A 94 -7.79 -8.06 4.00
C LEU A 94 -8.52 -6.74 3.80
N VAL A 95 -9.48 -6.72 2.88
CA VAL A 95 -10.26 -5.51 2.57
C VAL A 95 -11.71 -5.73 2.96
N CYS A 96 -12.24 -4.89 3.84
CA CYS A 96 -13.66 -4.90 4.15
C CYS A 96 -14.45 -4.20 3.05
N VAL A 97 -15.32 -4.94 2.37
CA VAL A 97 -16.15 -4.41 1.28
C VAL A 97 -17.22 -3.43 1.74
N GLN A 98 -17.50 -3.35 3.05
CA GLN A 98 -18.53 -2.49 3.59
C GLN A 98 -17.98 -1.15 4.10
N CYS A 99 -16.95 -1.15 4.94
CA CYS A 99 -16.40 0.07 5.53
C CYS A 99 -15.07 0.52 4.91
N GLY A 100 -14.46 -0.31 4.04
CA GLY A 100 -13.17 0.01 3.41
C GLY A 100 -11.96 -0.17 4.31
N LEU A 101 -12.11 -0.78 5.50
CA LEU A 101 -10.98 -1.14 6.36
C LEU A 101 -10.02 -2.04 5.58
N VAL A 102 -8.73 -1.71 5.62
CA VAL A 102 -7.65 -2.54 5.07
C VAL A 102 -6.73 -2.96 6.20
N LEU A 103 -6.43 -4.25 6.29
CA LEU A 103 -5.49 -4.82 7.24
C LEU A 103 -4.38 -5.54 6.48
N ASP A 104 -3.14 -5.32 6.90
CA ASP A 104 -2.00 -6.08 6.41
C ASP A 104 -2.02 -7.48 6.99
N ILE A 105 -1.76 -8.48 6.15
CA ILE A 105 -1.65 -9.88 6.56
C ILE A 105 -0.43 -10.53 5.93
N GLU A 106 0.10 -11.49 6.62
CA GLU A 106 1.08 -12.43 6.09
C GLU A 106 0.41 -13.79 5.92
N ILE A 107 0.58 -14.41 4.77
CA ILE A 107 0.13 -15.78 4.57
C ILE A 107 1.28 -16.76 4.81
N PRO A 108 1.00 -18.01 5.22
CA PRO A 108 2.06 -18.99 5.47
C PRO A 108 2.94 -19.20 4.23
N ALA A 109 4.24 -19.30 4.40
CA ALA A 109 5.21 -19.49 3.30
C ALA A 109 4.87 -20.67 2.39
N LYS A 110 4.25 -21.73 2.93
CA LYS A 110 3.78 -22.86 2.12
C LYS A 110 2.67 -22.46 1.15
N VAL A 111 1.79 -21.55 1.54
CA VAL A 111 0.70 -21.05 0.69
C VAL A 111 1.28 -20.15 -0.40
N GLU A 112 2.25 -19.30 -0.05
CA GLU A 112 3.01 -18.50 -1.03
C GLU A 112 3.64 -19.39 -2.11
N GLN A 113 4.36 -20.42 -1.71
CA GLN A 113 5.00 -21.35 -2.63
C GLN A 113 4.00 -22.07 -3.54
N LEU A 114 2.83 -22.44 -3.01
CA LEU A 114 1.77 -23.06 -3.80
C LEU A 114 1.16 -22.10 -4.79
N LEU A 115 1.00 -20.82 -4.41
CA LEU A 115 0.51 -19.77 -5.28
C LEU A 115 1.48 -19.54 -6.43
N ASP A 116 2.76 -19.32 -6.14
CA ASP A 116 3.80 -19.08 -7.14
C ASP A 116 3.93 -20.27 -8.11
N SER A 117 3.98 -21.49 -7.58
CA SER A 117 4.08 -22.69 -8.43
C SER A 117 2.81 -22.94 -9.25
N GLY A 118 1.64 -22.66 -8.69
CA GLY A 118 0.36 -22.85 -9.37
C GLY A 118 0.15 -21.89 -10.54
N VAL A 119 0.66 -20.66 -10.46
CA VAL A 119 0.49 -19.68 -11.54
C VAL A 119 1.61 -19.71 -12.57
N SER A 120 2.77 -20.30 -12.26
CA SER A 120 3.96 -20.30 -13.13
C SER A 120 3.69 -20.85 -14.53
N SER A 121 2.99 -21.98 -14.62
CA SER A 121 2.68 -22.63 -15.92
C SER A 121 1.70 -21.78 -16.75
N VAL A 122 0.75 -21.13 -16.11
CA VAL A 122 -0.22 -20.23 -16.75
C VAL A 122 0.49 -18.99 -17.30
N VAL A 123 1.36 -18.40 -16.49
CA VAL A 123 2.13 -17.21 -16.85
C VAL A 123 3.06 -17.49 -18.04
N GLN A 124 3.78 -18.62 -18.00
CA GLN A 124 4.65 -19.03 -19.10
C GLN A 124 3.87 -19.34 -20.37
N GLY A 125 2.73 -20.04 -20.25
CA GLY A 125 1.85 -20.32 -21.38
C GLY A 125 1.28 -19.06 -22.05
N ALA A 126 1.14 -17.97 -21.31
CA ALA A 126 0.73 -16.67 -21.82
C ALA A 126 1.90 -15.82 -22.36
N GLY A 127 3.14 -16.29 -22.30
CA GLY A 127 4.32 -15.56 -22.74
C GLY A 127 4.74 -14.40 -21.81
N PHE A 128 4.35 -14.48 -20.54
CA PHE A 128 4.68 -13.48 -19.52
C PHE A 128 5.89 -13.90 -18.69
N THR A 129 6.63 -12.89 -18.20
CA THR A 129 7.60 -13.05 -17.11
C THR A 129 6.98 -12.53 -15.82
N LEU A 130 6.80 -13.39 -14.83
CA LEU A 130 6.25 -13.01 -13.53
C LEU A 130 7.31 -12.22 -12.75
N LEU A 131 6.96 -11.02 -12.28
CA LEU A 131 7.81 -10.18 -11.43
C LEU A 131 7.38 -10.20 -9.97
N GLY A 132 6.16 -10.63 -9.70
CA GLY A 132 5.53 -10.67 -8.38
C GLY A 132 4.04 -10.87 -8.51
N HIS A 133 3.37 -10.95 -7.38
CA HIS A 133 1.91 -11.01 -7.32
C HIS A 133 1.39 -10.09 -6.23
N ARG A 134 0.12 -9.76 -6.31
CA ARG A 134 -0.63 -9.03 -5.28
C ARG A 134 -1.89 -9.81 -4.95
N LEU A 135 -2.17 -9.99 -3.67
CA LEU A 135 -3.37 -10.68 -3.19
C LEU A 135 -4.12 -9.80 -2.20
N ASP A 136 -5.32 -9.39 -2.60
CA ASP A 136 -6.25 -8.68 -1.74
C ASP A 136 -7.47 -9.59 -1.49
N LEU A 137 -7.67 -10.00 -0.24
CA LEU A 137 -8.79 -10.84 0.17
C LEU A 137 -9.96 -9.94 0.57
N MET A 138 -11.08 -10.09 -0.11
CA MET A 138 -12.29 -9.30 0.07
C MET A 138 -13.25 -9.97 1.06
N GLY A 139 -13.71 -9.22 2.07
CA GLY A 139 -14.61 -9.78 3.09
C GLY A 139 -15.33 -8.69 3.88
N ARG A 140 -15.85 -9.04 5.04
CA ARG A 140 -16.44 -8.10 6.01
C ARG A 140 -15.69 -8.18 7.33
N CYS A 141 -15.29 -7.03 7.87
CA CYS A 141 -14.66 -6.97 9.18
C CYS A 141 -15.68 -7.29 10.30
N PHE A 142 -15.17 -7.54 11.50
CA PHE A 142 -16.01 -7.91 12.66
C PHE A 142 -17.13 -6.90 12.93
N GLU A 143 -16.83 -5.61 12.90
CA GLU A 143 -17.82 -4.54 13.13
C GLU A 143 -18.94 -4.57 12.07
N CYS A 144 -18.59 -4.80 10.81
CA CYS A 144 -19.56 -4.85 9.73
C CYS A 144 -20.39 -6.14 9.71
N GLN A 145 -19.86 -7.24 10.23
CA GLN A 145 -20.63 -8.49 10.42
C GLN A 145 -21.67 -8.32 11.51
N SER A 146 -21.30 -7.67 12.62
CA SER A 146 -22.18 -7.45 13.77
C SER A 146 -23.32 -6.49 13.46
N SER A 147 -23.14 -5.58 12.51
CA SER A 147 -24.18 -4.59 12.11
C SER A 147 -25.35 -5.21 11.32
N VAL A 148 -25.23 -6.45 10.87
CA VAL A 148 -26.29 -7.16 10.08
C VAL A 148 -27.24 -7.97 10.99
N VAL A 149 -26.94 -8.13 12.27
CA VAL A 149 -27.75 -8.92 13.24
C VAL A 149 -28.88 -8.11 13.89
N GLY A 150 -29.11 -6.88 13.43
CA GLY A 150 -30.15 -5.95 13.94
C GLY A 150 -31.32 -5.76 12.95
N LEU A 151 -32.08 -6.82 12.66
CA LEU A 151 -33.45 -6.76 12.12
C LEU A 151 -34.34 -7.68 12.93
#